data_ee410eed3cbb2ea4ee77ea91552f455a
#
_entry.id   ee410eed3cbb2ea4ee77ea91552f455a
#
_cell.length_a   1.000
_cell.length_b   1.000
_cell.length_c   1.000
_cell.angle_alpha   90.00
_cell.angle_beta   90.00
_cell.angle_gamma   90.00
#
_symmetry.space_group_name_H-M   'P 1'
#
loop_
_entity.id
_entity.type
_entity.pdbx_description
1 polymer ?
#
loop_
_entity_poly.entity_id
_entity_poly.type
_entity_poly.pdbx_seq_one_letter_code
_entity_poly.pdbx_strand_id
1 'polypeptide(L)'
;EPSRDAMIAEGISDFKFVNNYDTPILIEGYIDGNNQLGFYIYGKDTRAAGHSVEFESETLETTEYTKKYVEDTESAVGSQETEGAGMDGSTARLWKVTYENGEEVSREVINNSTYQTSDVTVKVGTKSDNAEATKLVEEAIATQDQEKINAAISKASALK
;
A
#
# COMPACT_ATOMS: atom_id res chain seq x y z
N GLU A 1 2.28 9.33 -4.42
CA GLU A 1 1.21 9.23 -5.44
C GLU A 1 1.38 7.94 -6.22
N PRO A 2 0.29 7.20 -6.51
CA PRO A 2 0.36 5.97 -7.29
C PRO A 2 1.04 6.17 -8.65
N SER A 3 1.69 5.11 -9.16
CA SER A 3 2.38 5.08 -10.45
C SER A 3 3.60 6.02 -10.59
N ARG A 4 4.01 6.71 -9.52
CA ARG A 4 5.24 7.52 -9.43
C ARG A 4 6.35 6.85 -8.65
N ASP A 5 6.07 5.73 -8.03
CA ASP A 5 7.01 4.95 -7.24
C ASP A 5 7.88 4.05 -8.11
N ALA A 6 9.05 3.71 -7.58
CA ALA A 6 9.92 2.69 -8.14
C ALA A 6 10.34 1.73 -7.02
N MET A 7 10.28 0.44 -7.31
CA MET A 7 10.77 -0.57 -6.39
C MET A 7 12.26 -0.81 -6.62
N ILE A 8 13.05 -0.65 -5.55
CA ILE A 8 14.45 -1.03 -5.52
C ILE A 8 14.61 -2.12 -4.46
N ALA A 9 15.19 -3.25 -4.84
CA ALA A 9 15.48 -4.35 -3.93
C ALA A 9 16.82 -4.97 -4.30
N GLU A 10 17.75 -5.03 -3.35
CA GLU A 10 19.10 -5.55 -3.59
C GLU A 10 19.06 -6.97 -4.19
N GLY A 11 19.76 -7.15 -5.31
CA GLY A 11 19.81 -8.40 -6.05
C GLY A 11 18.57 -8.79 -6.85
N ILE A 12 17.48 -8.00 -6.78
CA ILE A 12 16.20 -8.28 -7.44
C ILE A 12 15.86 -7.18 -8.45
N SER A 13 15.84 -5.93 -8.02
CA SER A 13 15.44 -4.80 -8.84
C SER A 13 16.35 -3.61 -8.60
N ASP A 14 16.77 -2.96 -9.67
CA ASP A 14 17.67 -1.82 -9.66
C ASP A 14 17.06 -0.67 -10.48
N PHE A 15 17.32 0.57 -10.07
CA PHE A 15 16.90 1.75 -10.81
C PHE A 15 18.01 2.20 -11.76
N LYS A 16 17.80 2.00 -13.05
CA LYS A 16 18.77 2.33 -14.11
C LYS A 16 18.19 3.35 -15.06
N PHE A 17 19.00 4.34 -15.41
CA PHE A 17 18.64 5.31 -16.43
C PHE A 17 19.89 5.69 -17.25
N VAL A 18 19.64 6.29 -18.40
CA VAL A 18 20.70 6.79 -19.30
C VAL A 18 20.61 8.30 -19.37
N ASN A 19 21.75 8.96 -19.21
CA ASN A 19 21.84 10.39 -19.49
C ASN A 19 21.87 10.59 -21.01
N ASN A 20 20.78 11.11 -21.58
CA ASN A 20 20.65 11.37 -23.01
C ASN A 20 21.16 12.76 -23.41
N TYR A 21 21.70 13.56 -22.48
CA TYR A 21 22.25 14.86 -22.77
C TYR A 21 23.73 14.74 -23.18
N ASP A 22 24.18 15.63 -24.05
CA ASP A 22 25.60 15.74 -24.43
C ASP A 22 26.50 16.27 -23.31
N THR A 23 25.90 16.73 -22.21
CA THR A 23 26.58 17.25 -21.03
C THR A 23 26.40 16.32 -19.83
N PRO A 24 27.41 16.22 -18.93
CA PRO A 24 27.27 15.42 -17.73
C PRO A 24 26.19 15.98 -16.79
N ILE A 25 25.62 15.09 -15.98
CA ILE A 25 24.75 15.43 -14.84
C ILE A 25 25.48 15.10 -13.55
N LEU A 26 25.21 15.85 -12.49
CA LEU A 26 25.62 15.55 -11.13
C LEU A 26 24.41 15.06 -10.34
N ILE A 27 24.56 13.93 -9.67
CA ILE A 27 23.53 13.38 -8.77
C ILE A 27 24.06 13.49 -7.35
N GLU A 28 23.31 14.18 -6.49
CA GLU A 28 23.62 14.34 -5.08
C GLU A 28 22.51 13.67 -4.26
N GLY A 29 22.87 12.69 -3.43
CA GLY A 29 21.96 12.04 -2.49
C GLY A 29 22.18 12.58 -1.08
N TYR A 30 21.10 12.77 -0.33
CA TYR A 30 21.17 13.19 1.07
C TYR A 30 20.08 12.54 1.90
N ILE A 31 20.33 12.44 3.22
CA ILE A 31 19.34 12.06 4.21
C ILE A 31 19.14 13.25 5.14
N ASP A 32 17.90 13.68 5.30
CA ASP A 32 17.56 14.79 6.19
C ASP A 32 17.43 14.36 7.67
N GLY A 33 17.18 15.33 8.57
CA GLY A 33 17.01 15.08 10.00
C GLY A 33 15.76 14.25 10.38
N ASN A 34 14.86 13.98 9.43
CA ASN A 34 13.66 13.16 9.59
C ASN A 34 13.81 11.76 8.96
N ASN A 35 15.02 11.35 8.62
CA ASN A 35 15.33 10.12 7.89
C ASN A 35 14.67 10.03 6.50
N GLN A 36 14.42 11.17 5.86
CA GLN A 36 13.94 11.21 4.48
C GLN A 36 15.13 11.22 3.53
N LEU A 37 15.13 10.31 2.57
CA LEU A 37 16.12 10.25 1.50
C LEU A 37 15.67 11.16 0.36
N GLY A 38 16.56 12.06 -0.05
CA GLY A 38 16.34 12.95 -1.18
C GLY A 38 17.48 12.88 -2.19
N PHE A 39 17.19 13.26 -3.42
CA PHE A 39 18.16 13.36 -4.49
C PHE A 39 18.00 14.68 -5.24
N TYR A 40 19.13 15.35 -5.51
CA TYR A 40 19.22 16.45 -6.45
C TYR A 40 19.93 15.99 -7.71
N ILE A 41 19.39 16.37 -8.86
CA ILE A 41 20.00 16.13 -10.16
C ILE A 41 20.29 17.48 -10.79
N TYR A 42 21.57 17.79 -10.99
CA TYR A 42 22.02 19.03 -11.57
C TYR A 42 22.54 18.78 -12.99
N GLY A 43 22.20 19.67 -13.89
CA GLY A 43 22.64 19.60 -15.27
C GLY A 43 22.38 20.90 -16.01
N LYS A 44 22.82 20.96 -17.25
CA LYS A 44 22.56 22.11 -18.14
C LYS A 44 21.13 21.93 -18.68
N ASP A 45 20.26 22.90 -18.41
CA ASP A 45 18.95 22.93 -19.05
C ASP A 45 19.11 23.31 -20.53
N THR A 46 18.71 22.39 -21.41
CA THR A 46 18.77 22.57 -22.89
C THR A 46 17.38 22.69 -23.52
N ARG A 47 16.32 22.73 -22.68
CA ARG A 47 14.96 22.88 -23.16
C ARG A 47 14.73 24.27 -23.76
N ALA A 48 13.80 24.36 -24.72
CA ALA A 48 13.36 25.65 -25.24
C ALA A 48 12.72 26.51 -24.13
N ALA A 49 12.85 27.83 -24.25
CA ALA A 49 12.16 28.72 -23.34
C ALA A 49 10.63 28.48 -23.42
N GLY A 50 9.99 28.38 -22.26
CA GLY A 50 8.56 28.07 -22.16
C GLY A 50 8.19 26.59 -22.26
N HIS A 51 9.16 25.68 -22.49
CA HIS A 51 8.92 24.24 -22.45
C HIS A 51 8.95 23.72 -21.00
N SER A 52 7.89 23.03 -20.59
CA SER A 52 7.86 22.30 -19.31
C SER A 52 7.17 20.95 -19.44
N VAL A 53 7.49 20.07 -18.52
CA VAL A 53 6.91 18.72 -18.44
C VAL A 53 6.43 18.50 -17.02
N GLU A 54 5.21 18.02 -16.88
CA GLU A 54 4.62 17.60 -15.61
C GLU A 54 4.25 16.13 -15.66
N PHE A 55 4.24 15.50 -14.50
CA PHE A 55 3.79 14.12 -14.35
C PHE A 55 2.56 14.09 -13.45
N GLU A 56 1.46 13.56 -13.95
CA GLU A 56 0.20 13.49 -13.24
C GLU A 56 -0.18 12.03 -12.99
N SER A 57 -0.46 11.71 -11.73
CA SER A 57 -0.94 10.40 -11.31
C SER A 57 -2.47 10.38 -11.35
N GLU A 58 -3.04 9.33 -11.96
CA GLU A 58 -4.47 9.09 -11.99
C GLU A 58 -4.77 7.70 -11.44
N THR A 59 -5.55 7.62 -10.35
CA THR A 59 -6.09 6.36 -9.87
C THR A 59 -7.34 6.01 -10.67
N LEU A 60 -7.35 4.83 -11.28
CA LEU A 60 -8.46 4.36 -12.13
C LEU A 60 -9.48 3.57 -11.32
N GLU A 61 -8.99 2.73 -10.41
CA GLU A 61 -9.82 1.83 -9.63
C GLU A 61 -9.16 1.59 -8.26
N THR A 62 -9.96 1.40 -7.24
CA THR A 62 -9.52 0.97 -5.91
C THR A 62 -10.26 -0.30 -5.54
N THR A 63 -9.54 -1.31 -5.04
CA THR A 63 -10.09 -2.57 -4.54
C THR A 63 -9.85 -2.63 -3.05
N GLU A 64 -10.92 -2.69 -2.26
CA GLU A 64 -10.80 -2.79 -0.80
C GLU A 64 -10.13 -4.11 -0.40
N TYR A 65 -9.26 -4.06 0.62
CA TYR A 65 -8.71 -5.28 1.21
C TYR A 65 -9.78 -6.05 1.97
N THR A 66 -9.58 -7.35 2.15
CA THR A 66 -10.51 -8.20 2.90
C THR A 66 -9.99 -8.50 4.30
N LYS A 67 -10.96 -8.72 5.25
CA LYS A 67 -10.66 -9.25 6.57
C LYS A 67 -11.21 -10.67 6.66
N LYS A 68 -10.35 -11.59 7.09
CA LYS A 68 -10.73 -12.99 7.36
C LYS A 68 -10.52 -13.28 8.83
N TYR A 69 -11.54 -13.84 9.46
CA TYR A 69 -11.47 -14.31 10.84
C TYR A 69 -11.19 -15.80 10.87
N VAL A 70 -10.18 -16.21 11.61
CA VAL A 70 -9.79 -17.61 11.76
C VAL A 70 -9.72 -17.97 13.25
N GLU A 71 -10.03 -19.21 13.55
CA GLU A 71 -9.92 -19.75 14.88
C GLU A 71 -8.46 -19.91 15.30
N ASP A 72 -8.19 -19.60 16.57
CA ASP A 72 -6.92 -19.90 17.26
C ASP A 72 -7.21 -20.72 18.52
N THR A 73 -6.99 -22.03 18.41
CA THR A 73 -7.26 -23.00 19.47
C THR A 73 -6.23 -22.96 20.60
N GLU A 74 -5.12 -22.28 20.41
CA GLU A 74 -4.06 -22.17 21.41
C GLU A 74 -4.22 -20.93 22.29
N SER A 75 -4.86 -19.90 21.77
CA SER A 75 -5.07 -18.63 22.46
C SER A 75 -6.37 -18.61 23.26
N ALA A 76 -6.34 -17.89 24.40
CA ALA A 76 -7.49 -17.79 25.30
C ALA A 76 -8.72 -17.23 24.55
N VAL A 77 -9.91 -17.78 24.92
CA VAL A 77 -11.18 -17.35 24.33
C VAL A 77 -11.36 -15.84 24.40
N GLY A 78 -11.60 -15.24 23.22
CA GLY A 78 -11.81 -13.80 23.04
C GLY A 78 -10.54 -12.98 22.85
N SER A 79 -9.34 -13.57 22.90
CA SER A 79 -8.13 -12.87 22.43
C SER A 79 -8.20 -12.67 20.92
N GLN A 80 -7.60 -11.60 20.42
CA GLN A 80 -7.50 -11.33 18.99
C GLN A 80 -6.06 -10.93 18.62
N GLU A 81 -5.54 -11.53 17.57
CA GLU A 81 -4.27 -11.17 16.95
C GLU A 81 -4.50 -10.88 15.47
N THR A 82 -3.89 -9.79 14.99
CA THR A 82 -4.07 -9.36 13.61
C THR A 82 -2.78 -9.54 12.83
N GLU A 83 -2.85 -10.22 11.70
CA GLU A 83 -1.78 -10.41 10.73
C GLU A 83 -2.15 -9.77 9.39
N GLY A 84 -1.17 -9.17 8.71
CA GLY A 84 -1.36 -8.46 7.46
C GLY A 84 -1.38 -6.95 7.62
N ALA A 85 -1.19 -6.23 6.52
CA ALA A 85 -1.06 -4.77 6.54
C ALA A 85 -2.39 -4.02 6.41
N GLY A 86 -3.43 -4.65 5.83
CA GLY A 86 -4.73 -4.02 5.61
C GLY A 86 -4.62 -2.85 4.63
N MET A 87 -4.09 -3.09 3.45
CA MET A 87 -3.94 -2.06 2.43
C MET A 87 -4.82 -2.36 1.22
N ASP A 88 -5.53 -1.34 0.77
CA ASP A 88 -6.31 -1.42 -0.47
C ASP A 88 -5.40 -1.57 -1.68
N GLY A 89 -5.85 -2.32 -2.65
CA GLY A 89 -5.25 -2.40 -3.97
C GLY A 89 -5.76 -1.27 -4.87
N SER A 90 -5.01 -0.99 -5.92
CA SER A 90 -5.46 -0.02 -6.92
C SER A 90 -4.82 -0.26 -8.27
N THR A 91 -5.47 0.23 -9.31
CA THR A 91 -4.86 0.44 -10.62
C THR A 91 -4.69 1.93 -10.86
N ALA A 92 -3.56 2.31 -11.41
CA ALA A 92 -3.23 3.70 -11.66
C ALA A 92 -2.45 3.85 -12.97
N ARG A 93 -2.47 5.05 -13.51
CA ARG A 93 -1.61 5.44 -14.63
C ARG A 93 -0.86 6.73 -14.35
N LEU A 94 0.27 6.87 -15.00
CA LEU A 94 1.07 8.08 -14.96
C LEU A 94 1.04 8.74 -16.33
N TRP A 95 0.62 9.99 -16.33
CA TRP A 95 0.63 10.85 -17.50
C TRP A 95 1.89 11.69 -17.50
N LYS A 96 2.48 11.84 -18.67
CA LYS A 96 3.44 12.90 -18.97
C LYS A 96 2.72 13.97 -19.76
N VAL A 97 2.66 15.16 -19.21
CA VAL A 97 2.01 16.33 -19.79
C VAL A 97 3.08 17.33 -20.19
N THR A 98 3.08 17.72 -21.44
CA THR A 98 4.03 18.69 -22.00
C THR A 98 3.32 20.00 -22.26
N TYR A 99 3.96 21.08 -21.83
CA TYR A 99 3.48 22.44 -22.02
C TYR A 99 4.48 23.25 -22.85
N GLU A 100 3.94 24.10 -23.72
CA GLU A 100 4.67 25.14 -24.44
C GLU A 100 4.06 26.50 -24.13
N ASN A 101 4.86 27.40 -23.54
CA ASN A 101 4.42 28.74 -23.10
C ASN A 101 3.18 28.70 -22.18
N GLY A 102 3.04 27.65 -21.37
CA GLY A 102 1.92 27.46 -20.44
C GLY A 102 0.67 26.81 -21.04
N GLU A 103 0.68 26.46 -22.33
CA GLU A 103 -0.40 25.72 -22.97
C GLU A 103 -0.05 24.23 -23.07
N GLU A 104 -0.99 23.34 -22.72
CA GLU A 104 -0.81 21.90 -22.87
C GLU A 104 -0.80 21.55 -24.37
N VAL A 105 0.32 20.96 -24.82
CA VAL A 105 0.50 20.56 -26.24
C VAL A 105 0.52 19.05 -26.41
N SER A 106 0.77 18.29 -25.34
CA SER A 106 0.78 16.81 -25.40
C SER A 106 0.46 16.21 -24.04
N ARG A 107 -0.27 15.10 -24.07
CA ARG A 107 -0.56 14.26 -22.89
C ARG A 107 -0.44 12.79 -23.30
N GLU A 108 0.45 12.06 -22.68
CA GLU A 108 0.71 10.65 -22.98
C GLU A 108 0.78 9.82 -21.71
N VAL A 109 0.23 8.59 -21.74
CA VAL A 109 0.39 7.63 -20.65
C VAL A 109 1.78 6.99 -20.77
N ILE A 110 2.61 7.16 -19.74
CA ILE A 110 3.97 6.62 -19.73
C ILE A 110 4.13 5.41 -18.81
N ASN A 111 3.20 5.21 -17.88
CA ASN A 111 3.22 4.05 -17.00
C ASN A 111 1.79 3.63 -16.60
N ASN A 112 1.58 2.33 -16.41
CA ASN A 112 0.40 1.76 -15.78
C ASN A 112 0.86 0.86 -14.64
N SER A 113 0.26 1.02 -13.47
CA SER A 113 0.61 0.29 -12.26
C SER A 113 -0.59 -0.44 -11.69
N THR A 114 -0.33 -1.61 -11.12
CA THR A 114 -1.32 -2.38 -10.36
C THR A 114 -0.74 -2.68 -8.99
N TYR A 115 -1.43 -2.23 -7.96
CA TYR A 115 -1.11 -2.49 -6.56
C TYR A 115 -2.08 -3.54 -6.03
N GLN A 116 -1.53 -4.62 -5.51
CA GLN A 116 -2.33 -5.70 -4.94
C GLN A 116 -2.86 -5.30 -3.56
N THR A 117 -4.03 -5.82 -3.19
CA THR A 117 -4.51 -5.74 -1.81
C THR A 117 -3.54 -6.47 -0.87
N SER A 118 -3.43 -5.96 0.36
CA SER A 118 -2.83 -6.71 1.45
C SER A 118 -3.92 -7.01 2.48
N ASP A 119 -4.46 -8.21 2.41
CA ASP A 119 -5.57 -8.63 3.27
C ASP A 119 -5.13 -8.77 4.73
N VAL A 120 -6.11 -8.80 5.62
CA VAL A 120 -5.94 -8.96 7.07
C VAL A 120 -6.52 -10.30 7.49
N THR A 121 -5.75 -11.07 8.25
CA THR A 121 -6.23 -12.23 8.99
C THR A 121 -6.31 -11.88 10.47
N VAL A 122 -7.50 -12.02 11.07
CA VAL A 122 -7.71 -11.85 12.50
C VAL A 122 -7.86 -13.24 13.12
N LYS A 123 -6.87 -13.65 13.90
CA LYS A 123 -6.90 -14.88 14.71
C LYS A 123 -7.70 -14.59 15.97
N VAL A 124 -8.74 -15.37 16.21
CA VAL A 124 -9.62 -15.22 17.38
C VAL A 124 -9.46 -16.45 18.28
N GLY A 125 -9.00 -16.23 19.49
CA GLY A 125 -8.78 -17.27 20.48
C GLY A 125 -10.08 -17.97 20.88
N THR A 126 -10.04 -19.30 20.94
CA THR A 126 -11.20 -20.15 21.29
C THR A 126 -10.92 -21.05 22.49
N LYS A 127 -9.69 -21.08 23.01
CA LYS A 127 -9.31 -21.93 24.15
C LYS A 127 -9.98 -21.50 25.44
N SER A 128 -10.86 -22.37 25.99
CA SER A 128 -11.54 -22.19 27.28
C SER A 128 -11.83 -23.53 27.92
N ASP A 129 -11.86 -23.57 29.26
CA ASP A 129 -12.39 -24.72 30.01
C ASP A 129 -13.93 -24.80 29.94
N ASN A 130 -14.60 -23.74 29.53
CA ASN A 130 -16.03 -23.68 29.33
C ASN A 130 -16.36 -23.94 27.84
N ALA A 131 -16.93 -25.13 27.57
CA ALA A 131 -17.28 -25.54 26.21
C ALA A 131 -18.36 -24.64 25.56
N GLU A 132 -19.24 -24.02 26.33
CA GLU A 132 -20.23 -23.08 25.81
C GLU A 132 -19.57 -21.78 25.33
N ALA A 133 -18.59 -21.28 26.06
CA ALA A 133 -17.81 -20.09 25.67
C ALA A 133 -17.06 -20.33 24.36
N THR A 134 -16.38 -21.48 24.23
CA THR A 134 -15.69 -21.91 23.01
C THR A 134 -16.64 -21.94 21.82
N LYS A 135 -17.72 -22.71 21.94
CA LYS A 135 -18.73 -22.89 20.88
C LYS A 135 -19.33 -21.56 20.40
N LEU A 136 -19.62 -20.65 21.33
CA LEU A 136 -20.22 -19.37 21.03
C LEU A 136 -19.31 -18.53 20.13
N VAL A 137 -17.98 -18.55 20.38
CA VAL A 137 -17.00 -17.81 19.58
C VAL A 137 -16.74 -18.49 18.24
N GLU A 138 -16.64 -19.84 18.19
CA GLU A 138 -16.50 -20.59 16.94
C GLU A 138 -17.67 -20.33 15.97
N GLU A 139 -18.92 -20.39 16.46
CA GLU A 139 -20.10 -20.09 15.65
C GLU A 139 -20.09 -18.66 15.10
N ALA A 140 -19.61 -17.71 15.90
CA ALA A 140 -19.49 -16.32 15.46
C ALA A 140 -18.39 -16.14 14.39
N ILE A 141 -17.22 -16.78 14.56
CA ILE A 141 -16.13 -16.78 13.57
C ILE A 141 -16.62 -17.29 12.21
N ALA A 142 -17.42 -18.34 12.20
CA ALA A 142 -18.00 -18.91 10.97
C ALA A 142 -18.86 -17.90 10.18
N THR A 143 -19.39 -16.87 10.84
CA THR A 143 -20.18 -15.81 10.18
C THR A 143 -19.31 -14.79 9.42
N GLN A 144 -18.03 -14.69 9.72
CA GLN A 144 -17.09 -13.68 9.22
C GLN A 144 -17.56 -12.23 9.49
N ASP A 145 -18.42 -12.03 10.47
CA ASP A 145 -19.02 -10.75 10.85
C ASP A 145 -18.38 -10.22 12.13
N GLN A 146 -17.65 -9.11 12.03
CA GLN A 146 -16.92 -8.53 13.15
C GLN A 146 -17.80 -8.17 14.35
N GLU A 147 -19.02 -7.67 14.11
CA GLU A 147 -19.92 -7.27 15.19
C GLU A 147 -20.43 -8.50 15.95
N LYS A 148 -20.78 -9.57 15.24
CA LYS A 148 -21.20 -10.84 15.85
C LYS A 148 -20.06 -11.48 16.63
N ILE A 149 -18.84 -11.47 16.08
CA ILE A 149 -17.65 -11.98 16.76
C ILE A 149 -17.40 -11.21 18.06
N ASN A 150 -17.42 -9.87 18.02
CA ASN A 150 -17.23 -9.04 19.21
C ASN A 150 -18.32 -9.26 20.27
N ALA A 151 -19.57 -9.42 19.83
CA ALA A 151 -20.68 -9.72 20.73
C ALA A 151 -20.53 -11.11 21.38
N ALA A 152 -20.08 -12.12 20.61
CA ALA A 152 -19.82 -13.47 21.11
C ALA A 152 -18.66 -13.47 22.12
N ILE A 153 -17.58 -12.77 21.83
CA ILE A 153 -16.43 -12.60 22.75
C ILE A 153 -16.88 -11.98 24.08
N SER A 154 -17.69 -10.94 24.02
CA SER A 154 -18.21 -10.28 25.23
C SER A 154 -19.06 -11.24 26.08
N LYS A 155 -19.93 -12.05 25.46
CA LYS A 155 -20.71 -13.07 26.14
C LYS A 155 -19.87 -14.21 26.70
N ALA A 156 -18.92 -14.73 25.88
CA ALA A 156 -18.00 -15.79 26.32
C ALA A 156 -17.15 -15.38 27.53
N SER A 157 -16.75 -14.11 27.58
CA SER A 157 -15.99 -13.55 28.70
C SER A 157 -16.78 -13.53 30.03
N ALA A 158 -18.12 -13.50 29.97
CA ALA A 158 -18.99 -13.56 31.14
C ALA A 158 -19.25 -14.99 31.62
N LEU A 159 -18.88 -16.00 30.83
CA LEU A 159 -19.05 -17.44 31.15
C LEU A 159 -17.77 -18.04 31.81
N LYS A 160 -16.75 -17.23 32.03
CA LYS A 160 -15.48 -17.66 32.67
C LYS A 160 -15.63 -17.93 34.14
#